data_763067c1bcf467bd07ae3d1e2558cb6a
#
_entry.id   763067c1bcf467bd07ae3d1e2558cb6a
#
_cell.length_a   1.000
_cell.length_b   1.000
_cell.length_c   1.000
_cell.angle_alpha   90.00
_cell.angle_beta   90.00
_cell.angle_gamma   90.00
#
_symmetry.space_group_name_H-M   'P 1'
#
loop_
_entity.id
_entity.type
_entity.pdbx_description
1 polymer ?
#
loop_
_entity_poly.entity_id
_entity_poly.type
_entity_poly.pdbx_seq_one_letter_code
_entity_poly.pdbx_strand_id
1 'polypeptide(L)'
;HSDPGESLEDATERSLARERLEVALATLPDEQRDAFLLREEGGLSVDQIAAVTGCNRETAKSRLRYAVNKLRTAIDEPAETS
;
A
#
# COMPACT_ATOMS: atom_id res chain seq x y z
N HIS A 1 -13.23 18.60 4.79
CA HIS A 1 -14.15 18.92 5.88
C HIS A 1 -13.96 18.00 7.06
N SER A 2 -13.73 18.56 8.23
CA SER A 2 -13.44 17.78 9.42
C SER A 2 -14.70 17.35 10.14
N ASP A 3 -14.65 16.15 10.66
CA ASP A 3 -15.64 15.67 11.57
C ASP A 3 -15.56 16.52 12.84
N PRO A 4 -16.71 16.92 13.42
CA PRO A 4 -16.66 17.73 14.65
C PRO A 4 -15.86 17.10 15.78
N GLY A 5 -15.77 15.78 15.81
CA GLY A 5 -15.01 15.13 16.86
C GLY A 5 -13.54 14.94 16.54
N GLU A 6 -13.12 15.37 15.38
CA GLU A 6 -11.76 15.13 14.95
C GLU A 6 -10.84 16.27 15.38
N SER A 7 -9.74 15.93 16.03
CA SER A 7 -8.78 16.92 16.46
C SER A 7 -7.80 17.25 15.33
N LEU A 8 -7.12 18.38 15.49
CA LEU A 8 -6.09 18.75 14.54
C LEU A 8 -4.95 17.74 14.54
N GLU A 9 -4.63 17.20 15.71
CA GLU A 9 -3.58 16.19 15.81
C GLU A 9 -3.93 14.93 15.03
N ASP A 10 -5.19 14.50 15.11
CA ASP A 10 -5.61 13.31 14.38
C ASP A 10 -5.49 13.53 12.88
N ALA A 11 -5.88 14.71 12.41
CA ALA A 11 -5.77 15.03 10.99
C ALA A 11 -4.31 15.03 10.55
N THR A 12 -3.42 15.55 11.38
CA THR A 12 -2.00 15.58 11.08
C THR A 12 -1.43 14.16 11.01
N GLU A 13 -1.82 13.33 11.96
CA GLU A 13 -1.32 11.94 11.97
C GLU A 13 -1.76 11.19 10.72
N ARG A 14 -3.00 11.40 10.28
CA ARG A 14 -3.47 10.75 9.07
C ARG A 14 -2.73 11.25 7.84
N SER A 15 -2.41 12.53 7.80
CA SER A 15 -1.62 13.08 6.70
C SER A 15 -0.23 12.48 6.65
N LEU A 16 0.40 12.33 7.80
CA LEU A 16 1.72 11.72 7.86
C LEU A 16 1.69 10.27 7.44
N ALA A 17 0.66 9.54 7.86
CA ALA A 17 0.52 8.15 7.47
C ALA A 17 0.34 8.02 5.97
N ARG A 18 -0.44 8.91 5.39
CA ARG A 18 -0.64 8.91 3.94
C ARG A 18 0.65 9.20 3.21
N GLU A 19 1.42 10.16 3.71
CA GLU A 19 2.70 10.49 3.08
C GLU A 19 3.67 9.31 3.14
N ARG A 20 3.69 8.61 4.26
CA ARG A 20 4.54 7.43 4.39
C ARG A 20 4.11 6.36 3.41
N LEU A 21 2.81 6.17 3.26
CA LEU A 21 2.30 5.19 2.32
C LEU A 21 2.69 5.55 0.90
N GLU A 22 2.55 6.82 0.54
CA GLU A 22 2.90 7.26 -0.81
C GLU A 22 4.38 7.07 -1.10
N VAL A 23 5.22 7.40 -0.13
CA VAL A 23 6.66 7.19 -0.30
C VAL A 23 6.96 5.71 -0.45
N ALA A 24 6.35 4.88 0.38
CA ALA A 24 6.58 3.45 0.33
C ALA A 24 6.12 2.87 -1.01
N LEU A 25 4.97 3.32 -1.51
CA LEU A 25 4.49 2.87 -2.80
C LEU A 25 5.48 3.23 -3.91
N ALA A 26 6.03 4.44 -3.83
CA ALA A 26 6.98 4.89 -4.84
C ALA A 26 8.26 4.07 -4.84
N THR A 27 8.62 3.47 -3.71
CA THR A 27 9.85 2.68 -3.61
C THR A 27 9.65 1.22 -4.00
N LEU A 28 8.40 0.79 -4.19
CA LEU A 28 8.15 -0.58 -4.61
C LEU A 28 8.56 -0.79 -6.06
N PRO A 29 9.07 -1.99 -6.40
CA PRO A 29 9.22 -2.32 -7.81
C PRO A 29 7.89 -2.19 -8.54
N ASP A 30 7.95 -1.86 -9.82
CA ASP A 30 6.74 -1.59 -10.59
C ASP A 30 5.72 -2.73 -10.49
N GLU A 31 6.18 -3.97 -10.62
CA GLU A 31 5.25 -5.11 -10.62
C GLU A 31 4.55 -5.26 -9.28
N GLN A 32 5.26 -5.00 -8.20
CA GLN A 32 4.65 -5.10 -6.87
C GLN A 32 3.64 -3.98 -6.65
N ARG A 33 4.01 -2.77 -7.06
CA ARG A 33 3.10 -1.64 -6.92
C ARG A 33 1.85 -1.83 -7.75
N ASP A 34 2.02 -2.31 -8.99
CA ASP A 34 0.89 -2.56 -9.87
C ASP A 34 -0.06 -3.59 -9.27
N ALA A 35 0.48 -4.68 -8.77
CA ALA A 35 -0.37 -5.72 -8.16
C ALA A 35 -1.14 -5.17 -6.97
N PHE A 36 -0.46 -4.39 -6.14
CA PHE A 36 -1.10 -3.82 -4.96
C PHE A 36 -2.23 -2.86 -5.35
N LEU A 37 -1.97 -1.98 -6.30
CA LEU A 37 -2.97 -0.99 -6.71
C LEU A 37 -4.15 -1.66 -7.40
N LEU A 38 -3.90 -2.67 -8.21
CA LEU A 38 -4.99 -3.42 -8.84
C LEU A 38 -5.88 -4.08 -7.80
N ARG A 39 -5.27 -4.53 -6.72
CA ARG A 39 -6.04 -5.14 -5.63
C ARG A 39 -6.83 -4.11 -4.85
N GLU A 40 -6.15 -3.03 -4.43
CA GLU A 40 -6.75 -2.08 -3.51
C GLU A 40 -7.69 -1.11 -4.20
N GLU A 41 -7.29 -0.61 -5.34
CA GLU A 41 -8.12 0.36 -6.06
C GLU A 41 -9.03 -0.32 -7.06
N GLY A 42 -8.55 -1.35 -7.69
CA GLY A 42 -9.33 -2.05 -8.70
C GLY A 42 -10.23 -3.14 -8.18
N GLY A 43 -9.98 -3.61 -6.96
CA GLY A 43 -10.77 -4.69 -6.39
C GLY A 43 -10.59 -6.03 -7.08
N LEU A 44 -9.48 -6.21 -7.78
CA LEU A 44 -9.24 -7.43 -8.52
C LEU A 44 -8.84 -8.57 -7.61
N SER A 45 -9.22 -9.79 -8.00
CA SER A 45 -8.74 -10.99 -7.34
C SER A 45 -7.31 -11.30 -7.78
N VAL A 46 -6.66 -12.21 -7.06
CA VAL A 46 -5.31 -12.63 -7.42
C VAL A 46 -5.30 -13.19 -8.84
N ASP A 47 -6.29 -13.99 -9.18
CA ASP A 47 -6.36 -14.55 -10.52
C ASP A 47 -6.51 -13.46 -11.58
N GLN A 48 -7.32 -12.46 -11.29
CA GLN A 48 -7.51 -11.36 -12.23
C GLN A 48 -6.23 -10.53 -12.37
N ILE A 49 -5.55 -10.30 -11.26
CA ILE A 49 -4.27 -9.58 -11.30
C ILE A 49 -3.27 -10.35 -12.16
N ALA A 50 -3.20 -11.67 -11.97
CA ALA A 50 -2.29 -12.48 -12.77
C ALA A 50 -2.60 -12.36 -14.26
N ALA A 51 -3.88 -12.40 -14.60
CA ALA A 51 -4.29 -12.29 -16.00
C ALA A 51 -3.94 -10.94 -16.59
N VAL A 52 -4.23 -9.86 -15.85
CA VAL A 52 -4.01 -8.50 -16.33
C VAL A 52 -2.53 -8.22 -16.47
N THR A 53 -1.72 -8.69 -15.53
CA THR A 53 -0.28 -8.38 -15.54
C THR A 53 0.55 -9.42 -16.27
N GLY A 54 -0.08 -10.45 -16.81
CA GLY A 54 0.63 -11.42 -17.64
C GLY A 54 1.56 -12.34 -16.88
N CYS A 55 1.19 -12.72 -15.66
CA CYS A 55 1.98 -13.67 -14.89
C CYS A 55 1.06 -14.76 -14.35
N ASN A 56 1.67 -15.78 -13.71
CA ASN A 56 0.85 -16.82 -13.12
C ASN A 56 0.35 -16.40 -11.73
N ARG A 57 -0.55 -17.19 -11.19
CA ARG A 57 -1.19 -16.88 -9.93
C ARG A 57 -0.19 -16.79 -8.78
N GLU A 58 0.77 -17.70 -8.75
CA GLU A 58 1.74 -17.71 -7.66
C GLU A 58 2.60 -16.45 -7.68
N THR A 59 2.97 -16.00 -8.86
CA THR A 59 3.75 -14.78 -8.99
C THR A 59 2.94 -13.56 -8.52
N ALA A 60 1.68 -13.48 -8.93
CA ALA A 60 0.81 -12.39 -8.50
C ALA A 60 0.66 -12.38 -6.99
N LYS A 61 0.47 -13.54 -6.41
CA LYS A 61 0.32 -13.70 -4.97
C LYS A 61 1.58 -13.24 -4.24
N SER A 62 2.74 -13.63 -4.75
CA SER A 62 4.02 -13.23 -4.15
C SER A 62 4.22 -11.73 -4.22
N ARG A 63 3.91 -11.14 -5.37
CA ARG A 63 4.05 -9.70 -5.54
C ARG A 63 3.19 -8.94 -4.54
N LEU A 64 1.94 -9.41 -4.36
CA LEU A 64 1.06 -8.78 -3.37
C LEU A 64 1.60 -8.93 -1.96
N ARG A 65 2.09 -10.11 -1.62
CA ARG A 65 2.61 -10.33 -0.28
C ARG A 65 3.81 -9.43 0.01
N TYR A 66 4.74 -9.33 -0.93
CA TYR A 66 5.89 -8.46 -0.74
C TYR A 66 5.47 -7.00 -0.62
N ALA A 67 4.54 -6.58 -1.47
CA ALA A 67 4.06 -5.20 -1.42
C ALA A 67 3.42 -4.89 -0.07
N VAL A 68 2.52 -5.76 0.38
CA VAL A 68 1.82 -5.55 1.64
C VAL A 68 2.80 -5.51 2.80
N ASN A 69 3.77 -6.44 2.82
CA ASN A 69 4.73 -6.47 3.90
C ASN A 69 5.58 -5.21 3.94
N LYS A 70 6.01 -4.74 2.79
CA LYS A 70 6.83 -3.54 2.73
C LYS A 70 6.03 -2.30 3.16
N LEU A 71 4.79 -2.21 2.69
CA LEU A 71 3.95 -1.08 3.05
C LEU A 71 3.60 -1.09 4.53
N ARG A 72 3.33 -2.27 5.07
CA ARG A 72 3.03 -2.40 6.50
C ARG A 72 4.23 -1.96 7.34
N THR A 73 5.42 -2.37 6.97
CA THR A 73 6.62 -1.96 7.68
C THR A 73 6.79 -0.45 7.66
N ALA A 74 6.54 0.17 6.50
CA ALA A 74 6.70 1.60 6.37
C ALA A 74 5.71 2.36 7.23
N ILE A 75 4.50 1.84 7.37
CA ILE A 75 3.46 2.51 8.15
C ILE A 75 3.66 2.29 9.65
N ASP A 76 4.00 1.05 10.03
CA ASP A 76 4.10 0.69 11.44
C ASP A 76 5.40 1.13 12.08
N GLU A 77 6.42 1.36 11.29
CA GLU A 77 7.74 1.66 11.82
C GLU A 77 7.76 3.09 12.36
N PRO A 78 8.25 3.30 13.59
CA PRO A 78 8.32 4.67 14.13
C PRO A 78 9.24 5.54 13.31
N ALA A 79 8.86 6.79 13.18
CA ALA A 79 9.65 7.73 12.39
C ALA A 79 11.05 7.92 12.94
N GLU A 80 11.17 7.81 14.24
CA GLU A 80 12.46 8.06 14.88
C GLU A 80 13.28 6.80 15.00
N THR A 81 12.98 5.80 14.31
CA THR A 81 13.76 4.57 14.35
C THR A 81 15.21 4.89 14.21
N SER A 82 15.92 4.70 15.11
CA SER A 82 17.32 5.08 15.02
C SER A 82 18.18 3.89 15.20
#